data_b37fba2c0e855201bcfdcd14227e3544
#
_entry.id   b37fba2c0e855201bcfdcd14227e3544
#
_cell.length_a   1.000
_cell.length_b   1.000
_cell.length_c   1.000
_cell.angle_alpha   90.00
_cell.angle_beta   90.00
_cell.angle_gamma   90.00
#
_symmetry.space_group_name_H-M   'P 1'
#
loop_
_entity.id
_entity.type
_entity.pdbx_description
1 polymer ?
#
loop_
_entity_poly.entity_id
_entity_poly.type
_entity_poly.pdbx_seq_one_letter_code
_entity_poly.pdbx_strand_id
1 'polypeptide(L)'
;FESKIFGGAIPKQYIPAIEKGVVEAMQEGILAGYPVVDIKVVVFDGSYHPVDSSELAFKIAASMALKKGLEEGDPILLEPIMSVKITIPESYMGAVIDDLNTKRGRVLNIDSLNGLSVINAEVPMVEMQRYTADLNSISGARGYFEEVFSHYEEAHPKVLKSVLDAAKQIN
;
A
#
# COMPACT_ATOMS: atom_id res chain seq x y z
N PHE A 1 8.03 15.10 -7.74
CA PHE A 1 7.60 16.51 -7.81
C PHE A 1 8.26 17.22 -8.99
N GLU A 2 7.52 18.05 -9.72
CA GLU A 2 8.01 18.82 -10.86
C GLU A 2 7.42 20.24 -10.82
N SER A 3 8.25 21.26 -11.10
CA SER A 3 7.78 22.63 -11.25
C SER A 3 7.81 23.04 -12.71
N LYS A 4 6.65 23.48 -13.23
CA LYS A 4 6.46 24.04 -14.57
C LYS A 4 5.93 25.48 -14.52
N ILE A 5 6.25 26.22 -13.45
CA ILE A 5 5.85 27.62 -13.32
C ILE A 5 6.48 28.44 -14.45
N PHE A 6 5.64 29.18 -15.16
CA PHE A 6 6.03 30.08 -16.23
C PHE A 6 5.73 31.54 -15.86
N GLY A 7 6.51 32.50 -16.43
CA GLY A 7 6.25 33.92 -16.25
C GLY A 7 6.46 34.49 -14.84
N GLY A 8 6.99 33.69 -13.90
CA GLY A 8 7.24 34.16 -12.53
C GLY A 8 5.99 34.28 -11.66
N ALA A 9 4.90 33.58 -12.01
CA ALA A 9 3.66 33.55 -11.24
C ALA A 9 3.90 33.19 -9.76
N ILE A 10 4.87 32.33 -9.48
CA ILE A 10 5.40 32.05 -8.14
C ILE A 10 6.91 32.30 -8.15
N PRO A 11 7.45 33.13 -7.24
CA PRO A 11 8.90 33.31 -7.13
C PRO A 11 9.60 32.00 -6.79
N LYS A 12 10.73 31.73 -7.43
CA LYS A 12 11.48 30.46 -7.34
C LYS A 12 11.82 30.07 -5.90
N GLN A 13 12.04 31.03 -5.02
CA GLN A 13 12.37 30.80 -3.60
C GLN A 13 11.28 30.05 -2.84
N TYR A 14 10.01 30.06 -3.30
CA TYR A 14 8.89 29.37 -2.65
C TYR A 14 8.63 27.95 -3.18
N ILE A 15 9.28 27.55 -4.26
CA ILE A 15 9.12 26.19 -4.82
C ILE A 15 9.50 25.10 -3.81
N PRO A 16 10.60 25.22 -3.03
CA PRO A 16 10.91 24.23 -2.00
C PRO A 16 9.85 24.13 -0.89
N ALA A 17 9.19 25.23 -0.54
CA ALA A 17 8.10 25.22 0.44
C ALA A 17 6.85 24.48 -0.09
N ILE A 18 6.53 24.66 -1.38
CA ILE A 18 5.47 23.94 -2.07
C ILE A 18 5.76 22.43 -2.07
N GLU A 19 6.96 22.03 -2.47
CA GLU A 19 7.40 20.64 -2.47
C GLU A 19 7.28 20.01 -1.08
N LYS A 20 7.74 20.73 -0.04
CA LYS A 20 7.61 20.29 1.34
C LYS A 20 6.15 20.08 1.76
N GLY A 21 5.25 20.98 1.38
CA GLY A 21 3.81 20.85 1.64
C GLY A 21 3.19 19.64 0.96
N VAL A 22 3.61 19.38 -0.27
CA VAL A 22 3.20 18.18 -1.03
C VAL A 22 3.68 16.90 -0.32
N VAL A 23 4.98 16.82 0.03
CA VAL A 23 5.57 15.63 0.68
C VAL A 23 4.90 15.35 2.02
N GLU A 24 4.68 16.36 2.84
CA GLU A 24 3.99 16.20 4.13
C GLU A 24 2.55 15.71 3.94
N ALA A 25 1.81 16.26 2.99
CA ALA A 25 0.45 15.82 2.69
C ALA A 25 0.40 14.37 2.16
N MET A 26 1.40 13.97 1.37
CA MET A 26 1.54 12.57 0.94
C MET A 26 1.79 11.63 2.12
N GLN A 27 2.60 12.03 3.10
CA GLN A 27 2.87 11.22 4.29
C GLN A 27 1.65 11.08 5.21
N GLU A 28 0.86 12.14 5.35
CA GLU A 28 -0.39 12.10 6.11
C GLU A 28 -1.45 11.23 5.44
N GLY A 29 -1.47 11.24 4.10
CA GLY A 29 -2.49 10.54 3.30
C GLY A 29 -3.91 11.07 3.54
N ILE A 30 -4.86 10.51 2.81
CA ILE A 30 -6.30 10.86 2.94
C ILE A 30 -7.17 9.64 3.27
N LEU A 31 -6.64 8.43 3.06
CA LEU A 31 -7.31 7.18 3.41
C LEU A 31 -6.65 6.57 4.66
N ALA A 32 -7.35 6.66 5.79
CA ALA A 32 -6.95 6.03 7.07
C ALA A 32 -5.51 6.37 7.53
N GLY A 33 -4.93 7.49 7.08
CA GLY A 33 -3.59 7.93 7.45
C GLY A 33 -2.44 7.15 6.78
N TYR A 34 -2.73 6.37 5.75
CA TYR A 34 -1.67 5.70 4.97
C TYR A 34 -1.04 6.64 3.94
N PRO A 35 0.30 6.61 3.79
CA PRO A 35 0.98 7.46 2.82
C PRO A 35 0.51 7.24 1.40
N VAL A 36 0.44 8.32 0.63
CA VAL A 36 0.14 8.27 -0.81
C VAL A 36 1.42 7.96 -1.58
N VAL A 37 1.35 7.02 -2.51
CA VAL A 37 2.47 6.58 -3.35
C VAL A 37 2.07 6.60 -4.82
N ASP A 38 3.06 6.45 -5.70
CA ASP A 38 2.88 6.31 -7.16
C ASP A 38 2.14 7.46 -7.82
N ILE A 39 2.33 8.70 -7.32
CA ILE A 39 1.79 9.92 -7.93
C ILE A 39 2.89 10.83 -8.46
N LYS A 40 2.56 11.59 -9.50
CA LYS A 40 3.35 12.70 -9.99
C LYS A 40 2.62 14.01 -9.71
N VAL A 41 3.26 14.89 -8.96
CA VAL A 41 2.73 16.22 -8.67
C VAL A 41 3.47 17.26 -9.51
N VAL A 42 2.72 18.04 -10.26
CA VAL A 42 3.24 19.12 -11.10
C VAL A 42 2.63 20.44 -10.69
N VAL A 43 3.44 21.37 -10.20
CA VAL A 43 3.00 22.75 -9.99
C VAL A 43 3.24 23.56 -11.27
N PHE A 44 2.17 24.13 -11.83
CA PHE A 44 2.25 24.84 -13.12
C PHE A 44 1.73 26.28 -13.05
N ASP A 45 0.98 26.63 -12.00
CA ASP A 45 0.46 27.98 -11.80
C ASP A 45 0.24 28.30 -10.33
N GLY A 46 0.04 29.58 -9.99
CA GLY A 46 -0.26 30.07 -8.66
C GLY A 46 -0.27 31.60 -8.60
N SER A 47 -0.57 32.12 -7.43
CA SER A 47 -0.59 33.56 -7.17
C SER A 47 0.43 33.94 -6.10
N TYR A 48 1.04 35.10 -6.26
CA TYR A 48 1.98 35.68 -5.32
C TYR A 48 1.57 37.12 -4.98
N HIS A 49 1.53 37.43 -3.68
CA HIS A 49 1.30 38.77 -3.18
C HIS A 49 2.41 39.17 -2.19
N PRO A 50 3.12 40.31 -2.40
CA PRO A 50 4.28 40.66 -1.57
C PRO A 50 4.02 40.74 -0.07
N VAL A 51 2.78 41.03 0.33
CA VAL A 51 2.40 41.21 1.76
C VAL A 51 1.90 39.92 2.38
N ASP A 52 1.14 39.09 1.61
CA ASP A 52 0.39 37.95 2.16
C ASP A 52 1.06 36.59 1.87
N SER A 53 2.04 36.57 0.98
CA SER A 53 2.75 35.34 0.62
C SER A 53 3.96 35.10 1.54
N SER A 54 4.09 33.85 1.99
CA SER A 54 5.23 33.38 2.78
C SER A 54 5.51 31.91 2.43
N GLU A 55 6.65 31.39 2.87
CA GLU A 55 6.96 29.95 2.73
C GLU A 55 5.87 29.09 3.38
N LEU A 56 5.40 29.49 4.57
CA LEU A 56 4.35 28.77 5.28
C LEU A 56 3.02 28.80 4.52
N ALA A 57 2.65 29.95 3.93
CA ALA A 57 1.43 30.09 3.15
C ALA A 57 1.46 29.18 1.89
N PHE A 58 2.58 29.15 1.17
CA PHE A 58 2.75 28.26 0.02
C PHE A 58 2.76 26.77 0.40
N LYS A 59 3.39 26.43 1.52
CA LYS A 59 3.38 25.07 2.06
C LYS A 59 1.96 24.60 2.35
N ILE A 60 1.18 25.41 3.07
CA ILE A 60 -0.21 25.09 3.43
C ILE A 60 -1.09 25.00 2.17
N ALA A 61 -0.98 25.95 1.25
CA ALA A 61 -1.75 25.96 0.01
C ALA A 61 -1.46 24.71 -0.84
N ALA A 62 -0.21 24.28 -0.95
CA ALA A 62 0.18 23.07 -1.65
C ALA A 62 -0.38 21.81 -1.00
N SER A 63 -0.33 21.71 0.33
CA SER A 63 -0.93 20.60 1.08
C SER A 63 -2.44 20.52 0.84
N MET A 64 -3.15 21.64 0.92
CA MET A 64 -4.59 21.70 0.69
C MET A 64 -4.96 21.33 -0.76
N ALA A 65 -4.22 21.83 -1.73
CA ALA A 65 -4.44 21.53 -3.14
C ALA A 65 -4.25 20.04 -3.43
N LEU A 66 -3.19 19.43 -2.88
CA LEU A 66 -2.95 18.01 -3.04
C LEU A 66 -4.07 17.18 -2.40
N LYS A 67 -4.44 17.46 -1.15
CA LYS A 67 -5.50 16.74 -0.45
C LYS A 67 -6.81 16.77 -1.24
N LYS A 68 -7.20 17.96 -1.73
CA LYS A 68 -8.39 18.11 -2.56
C LYS A 68 -8.30 17.31 -3.87
N GLY A 69 -7.16 17.35 -4.56
CA GLY A 69 -6.95 16.58 -5.77
C GLY A 69 -6.99 15.08 -5.55
N LEU A 70 -6.49 14.59 -4.41
CA LEU A 70 -6.57 13.19 -4.02
C LEU A 70 -8.00 12.76 -3.71
N GLU A 71 -8.80 13.59 -3.02
CA GLU A 71 -10.22 13.32 -2.74
C GLU A 71 -11.04 13.19 -4.01
N GLU A 72 -10.77 14.02 -5.02
CA GLU A 72 -11.43 14.02 -6.33
C GLU A 72 -10.90 12.89 -7.26
N GLY A 73 -9.77 12.28 -6.94
CA GLY A 73 -9.07 11.30 -7.76
C GLY A 73 -9.40 9.84 -7.49
N ASP A 74 -10.44 9.55 -6.70
CA ASP A 74 -10.86 8.19 -6.33
C ASP A 74 -9.67 7.33 -5.82
N PRO A 75 -9.04 7.72 -4.70
CA PRO A 75 -7.87 7.01 -4.19
C PRO A 75 -8.22 5.60 -3.72
N ILE A 76 -7.36 4.65 -4.01
CA ILE A 76 -7.47 3.26 -3.58
C ILE A 76 -6.52 2.96 -2.42
N LEU A 77 -6.90 2.04 -1.55
CA LEU A 77 -6.00 1.46 -0.55
C LEU A 77 -5.24 0.30 -1.19
N LEU A 78 -3.93 0.27 -0.99
CA LEU A 78 -3.08 -0.84 -1.42
C LEU A 78 -2.78 -1.77 -0.24
N GLU A 79 -2.83 -3.07 -0.48
CA GLU A 79 -2.36 -4.08 0.48
C GLU A 79 -1.12 -4.80 -0.06
N PRO A 80 -0.11 -5.09 0.81
CA PRO A 80 1.08 -5.81 0.39
C PRO A 80 0.76 -7.28 0.14
N ILE A 81 1.25 -7.81 -0.98
CA ILE A 81 1.14 -9.20 -1.37
C ILE A 81 2.50 -9.88 -1.18
N MET A 82 2.47 -11.02 -0.51
CA MET A 82 3.64 -11.86 -0.29
C MET A 82 3.70 -12.98 -1.31
N SER A 83 4.86 -13.20 -1.90
CA SER A 83 5.17 -14.45 -2.61
C SER A 83 5.57 -15.49 -1.58
N VAL A 84 4.83 -16.59 -1.53
CA VAL A 84 4.97 -17.63 -0.51
C VAL A 84 5.31 -18.96 -1.20
N LYS A 85 6.35 -19.62 -0.70
CA LYS A 85 6.72 -20.97 -1.12
C LYS A 85 6.54 -21.93 0.04
N ILE A 86 5.59 -22.86 -0.09
CA ILE A 86 5.22 -23.80 0.97
C ILE A 86 5.67 -25.19 0.55
N THR A 87 6.43 -25.85 1.43
CA THR A 87 6.87 -27.24 1.23
C THR A 87 6.24 -28.14 2.29
N ILE A 88 5.53 -29.16 1.85
CA ILE A 88 4.74 -30.09 2.69
C ILE A 88 4.79 -31.51 2.13
N PRO A 89 4.52 -32.54 2.94
CA PRO A 89 4.22 -33.87 2.40
C PRO A 89 2.97 -33.80 1.52
N GLU A 90 3.01 -34.54 0.41
CA GLU A 90 1.95 -34.50 -0.64
C GLU A 90 0.56 -34.80 -0.10
N SER A 91 0.45 -35.62 0.95
CA SER A 91 -0.83 -35.95 1.61
C SER A 91 -1.58 -34.74 2.22
N TYR A 92 -0.90 -33.61 2.41
CA TYR A 92 -1.50 -32.38 2.99
C TYR A 92 -1.76 -31.30 1.92
N MET A 93 -1.42 -31.56 0.66
CA MET A 93 -1.52 -30.55 -0.41
C MET A 93 -2.95 -29.98 -0.53
N GLY A 94 -3.97 -30.83 -0.55
CA GLY A 94 -5.36 -30.37 -0.64
C GLY A 94 -5.76 -29.44 0.51
N ALA A 95 -5.45 -29.83 1.74
CA ALA A 95 -5.78 -29.04 2.92
C ALA A 95 -5.07 -27.69 2.96
N VAL A 96 -3.81 -27.62 2.49
CA VAL A 96 -3.07 -26.35 2.37
C VAL A 96 -3.64 -25.45 1.27
N ILE A 97 -4.03 -26.02 0.14
CA ILE A 97 -4.68 -25.24 -0.94
C ILE A 97 -6.02 -24.66 -0.45
N ASP A 98 -6.82 -25.45 0.25
CA ASP A 98 -8.09 -24.99 0.83
C ASP A 98 -7.85 -23.85 1.85
N ASP A 99 -6.84 -23.99 2.71
CA ASP A 99 -6.48 -22.93 3.66
C ASP A 99 -6.01 -21.65 2.94
N LEU A 100 -5.16 -21.76 1.92
CA LEU A 100 -4.75 -20.62 1.10
C LEU A 100 -5.93 -19.91 0.44
N ASN A 101 -6.91 -20.66 -0.06
CA ASN A 101 -8.12 -20.09 -0.63
C ASN A 101 -8.93 -19.29 0.41
N THR A 102 -9.00 -19.76 1.65
CA THR A 102 -9.67 -19.00 2.74
C THR A 102 -8.92 -17.72 3.09
N LYS A 103 -7.60 -17.71 2.91
CA LYS A 103 -6.68 -16.60 3.13
C LYS A 103 -6.53 -15.68 1.90
N ARG A 104 -7.45 -15.76 0.95
CA ARG A 104 -7.40 -14.98 -0.29
C ARG A 104 -6.11 -15.21 -1.11
N GLY A 105 -5.45 -16.34 -0.86
CA GLY A 105 -4.23 -16.72 -1.56
C GLY A 105 -4.53 -17.17 -2.98
N ARG A 106 -3.63 -16.85 -3.89
CA ARG A 106 -3.65 -17.26 -5.29
C ARG A 106 -2.52 -18.25 -5.55
N VAL A 107 -2.83 -19.52 -5.71
CA VAL A 107 -1.82 -20.53 -6.08
C VAL A 107 -1.37 -20.29 -7.52
N LEU A 108 -0.05 -20.17 -7.72
CA LEU A 108 0.57 -19.92 -9.02
C LEU A 108 0.99 -21.23 -9.71
N ASN A 109 1.69 -22.08 -8.96
CA ASN A 109 2.10 -23.40 -9.43
C ASN A 109 2.30 -24.36 -8.26
N ILE A 110 2.30 -25.65 -8.58
CA ILE A 110 2.55 -26.74 -7.65
C ILE A 110 3.52 -27.71 -8.30
N ASP A 111 4.62 -27.97 -7.61
CA ASP A 111 5.60 -28.98 -8.02
C ASP A 111 5.59 -30.12 -7.01
N SER A 112 5.72 -31.35 -7.49
CA SER A 112 5.80 -32.52 -6.62
C SER A 112 7.11 -33.28 -6.90
N LEU A 113 7.87 -33.53 -5.85
CA LEU A 113 9.13 -34.24 -5.94
C LEU A 113 9.36 -35.10 -4.68
N ASN A 114 9.62 -36.39 -4.89
CA ASN A 114 9.98 -37.34 -3.79
C ASN A 114 8.98 -37.37 -2.62
N GLY A 115 7.67 -37.29 -2.91
CA GLY A 115 6.60 -37.33 -1.90
C GLY A 115 6.39 -36.00 -1.14
N LEU A 116 7.06 -34.93 -1.58
CA LEU A 116 6.85 -33.55 -1.13
C LEU A 116 6.14 -32.75 -2.23
N SER A 117 5.24 -31.85 -1.82
CA SER A 117 4.67 -30.85 -2.68
C SER A 117 5.27 -29.48 -2.32
N VAL A 118 5.63 -28.72 -3.35
CA VAL A 118 6.06 -27.33 -3.26
C VAL A 118 4.99 -26.47 -3.91
N ILE A 119 4.29 -25.69 -3.11
CA ILE A 119 3.22 -24.79 -3.54
C ILE A 119 3.78 -23.38 -3.57
N ASN A 120 3.74 -22.73 -4.73
CA ASN A 120 4.05 -21.32 -4.86
C ASN A 120 2.74 -20.54 -4.98
N ALA A 121 2.55 -19.54 -4.13
CA ALA A 121 1.34 -18.76 -4.06
C ALA A 121 1.62 -17.29 -3.78
N GLU A 122 0.67 -16.44 -4.08
CA GLU A 122 0.62 -15.04 -3.65
C GLU A 122 -0.49 -14.90 -2.63
N VAL A 123 -0.15 -14.30 -1.48
CA VAL A 123 -1.07 -14.19 -0.34
C VAL A 123 -0.95 -12.78 0.26
N PRO A 124 -2.07 -12.11 0.60
CA PRO A 124 -1.99 -10.84 1.32
C PRO A 124 -1.25 -10.98 2.65
N MET A 125 -0.35 -10.04 2.92
CA MET A 125 0.53 -10.08 4.11
C MET A 125 -0.26 -10.22 5.42
N VAL A 126 -1.43 -9.60 5.51
CA VAL A 126 -2.28 -9.66 6.71
C VAL A 126 -2.72 -11.08 7.05
N GLU A 127 -2.91 -11.93 6.05
CA GLU A 127 -3.34 -13.33 6.21
C GLU A 127 -2.17 -14.24 6.65
N MET A 128 -0.93 -13.77 6.51
CA MET A 128 0.27 -14.54 6.87
C MET A 128 0.67 -14.41 8.35
N GLN A 129 0.08 -13.48 9.10
CA GLN A 129 0.49 -13.17 10.48
C GLN A 129 0.51 -14.37 11.44
N ARG A 130 -0.31 -15.38 11.20
CA ARG A 130 -0.39 -16.62 12.02
C ARG A 130 -0.12 -17.88 11.22
N TYR A 131 0.36 -17.75 10.01
CA TYR A 131 0.46 -18.86 9.08
C TYR A 131 1.35 -20.01 9.57
N THR A 132 2.39 -19.74 10.33
CA THR A 132 3.21 -20.80 10.97
C THR A 132 2.37 -21.74 11.85
N ALA A 133 1.46 -21.19 12.65
CA ALA A 133 0.61 -22.01 13.50
C ALA A 133 -0.42 -22.81 12.69
N ASP A 134 -1.01 -22.18 11.67
CA ASP A 134 -1.99 -22.80 10.79
C ASP A 134 -1.35 -23.94 10.00
N LEU A 135 -0.20 -23.69 9.37
CA LEU A 135 0.54 -24.70 8.63
C LEU A 135 0.97 -25.89 9.49
N ASN A 136 1.45 -25.63 10.71
CA ASN A 136 1.80 -26.68 11.67
C ASN A 136 0.58 -27.52 12.05
N SER A 137 -0.58 -26.90 12.26
CA SER A 137 -1.82 -27.61 12.55
C SER A 137 -2.25 -28.50 11.39
N ILE A 138 -2.21 -27.98 10.16
CA ILE A 138 -2.64 -28.69 8.94
C ILE A 138 -1.68 -29.85 8.63
N SER A 139 -0.36 -29.62 8.70
CA SER A 139 0.66 -30.56 8.26
C SER A 139 1.20 -31.48 9.35
N GLY A 140 0.71 -31.34 10.60
CA GLY A 140 1.27 -32.04 11.76
C GLY A 140 2.73 -31.67 12.01
N ALA A 141 3.05 -30.38 11.87
CA ALA A 141 4.40 -29.80 12.01
C ALA A 141 5.43 -30.35 10.99
N ARG A 142 4.97 -30.85 9.85
CA ARG A 142 5.84 -31.40 8.78
C ARG A 142 5.97 -30.48 7.57
N GLY A 143 5.34 -29.30 7.63
CA GLY A 143 5.43 -28.26 6.61
C GLY A 143 6.31 -27.10 7.05
N TYR A 144 6.90 -26.43 6.07
CA TYR A 144 7.56 -25.14 6.26
C TYR A 144 7.26 -24.23 5.08
N PHE A 145 7.43 -22.94 5.28
CA PHE A 145 7.27 -21.96 4.21
C PHE A 145 8.33 -20.87 4.27
N GLU A 146 8.54 -20.24 3.15
CA GLU A 146 9.36 -19.04 2.96
C GLU A 146 8.46 -17.98 2.36
N GLU A 147 8.59 -16.74 2.82
CA GLU A 147 7.82 -15.60 2.27
C GLU A 147 8.73 -14.43 1.95
N VAL A 148 8.44 -13.75 0.86
CA VAL A 148 9.09 -12.50 0.47
C VAL A 148 8.04 -11.53 -0.04
N PHE A 149 8.27 -10.23 0.17
CA PHE A 149 7.40 -9.21 -0.43
C PHE A 149 7.44 -9.32 -1.96
N SER A 150 6.28 -9.32 -2.59
CA SER A 150 6.14 -9.35 -4.04
C SER A 150 5.80 -7.97 -4.59
N HIS A 151 4.62 -7.48 -4.29
CA HIS A 151 4.09 -6.22 -4.83
C HIS A 151 2.92 -5.71 -3.98
N TYR A 152 2.36 -4.56 -4.37
CA TYR A 152 1.11 -4.05 -3.84
C TYR A 152 -0.03 -4.32 -4.81
N GLU A 153 -1.21 -4.67 -4.30
CA GLU A 153 -2.47 -4.76 -5.04
C GLU A 153 -3.55 -3.92 -4.35
N GLU A 154 -4.61 -3.57 -5.07
CA GLU A 154 -5.78 -2.91 -4.49
C GLU A 154 -6.41 -3.78 -3.41
N ALA A 155 -6.61 -3.21 -2.24
CA ALA A 155 -7.18 -3.92 -1.11
C ALA A 155 -8.63 -4.33 -1.36
N HIS A 156 -8.96 -5.56 -1.01
CA HIS A 156 -10.34 -6.05 -1.13
C HIS A 156 -11.31 -5.12 -0.37
N PRO A 157 -12.54 -4.85 -0.88
CA PRO A 157 -13.48 -3.90 -0.26
C PRO A 157 -13.79 -4.15 1.22
N LYS A 158 -13.78 -5.42 1.66
CA LYS A 158 -13.94 -5.76 3.08
C LYS A 158 -12.75 -5.29 3.94
N VAL A 159 -11.53 -5.37 3.40
CA VAL A 159 -10.31 -4.89 4.05
C VAL A 159 -10.34 -3.38 4.14
N LEU A 160 -10.63 -2.70 3.03
CA LEU A 160 -10.79 -1.25 3.00
C LEU A 160 -11.78 -0.78 4.06
N LYS A 161 -12.98 -1.39 4.12
CA LYS A 161 -14.00 -1.04 5.11
C LYS A 161 -13.47 -1.23 6.54
N SER A 162 -12.85 -2.35 6.84
CA SER A 162 -12.27 -2.65 8.17
C SER A 162 -11.23 -1.62 8.58
N VAL A 163 -10.35 -1.23 7.65
CA VAL A 163 -9.29 -0.23 7.88
C VAL A 163 -9.90 1.15 8.14
N LEU A 164 -10.88 1.57 7.33
CA LEU A 164 -11.55 2.87 7.51
C LEU A 164 -12.33 2.94 8.83
N ASP A 165 -12.99 1.85 9.23
CA ASP A 165 -13.73 1.78 10.50
C ASP A 165 -12.76 1.82 11.70
N ALA A 166 -11.60 1.16 11.62
CA ALA A 166 -10.56 1.24 12.64
C ALA A 166 -9.96 2.66 12.76
N ALA A 167 -9.70 3.32 11.64
CA ALA A 167 -9.17 4.68 11.62
C ALA A 167 -10.13 5.70 12.26
N LYS A 168 -11.44 5.52 12.11
CA LYS A 168 -12.46 6.39 12.74
C LYS A 168 -12.52 6.26 14.27
N GLN A 169 -12.04 5.15 14.83
CA GLN A 169 -12.03 4.92 16.28
C GLN A 169 -10.81 5.53 16.97
N ILE A 170 -9.79 5.91 16.20
CA ILE A 170 -8.53 6.47 16.72
C ILE A 170 -8.56 8.01 16.73
N ASN A 171 -9.43 8.64 15.94
CA ASN A 171 -9.66 10.09 15.85
C ASN A 171 -10.90 10.48 16.65
#